data_9c517d3aca49bbdd4bd94af94513b241
#
_entry.id   9c517d3aca49bbdd4bd94af94513b241
#
_cell.length_a   1.000
_cell.length_b   1.000
_cell.length_c   1.000
_cell.angle_alpha   90.00
_cell.angle_beta   90.00
_cell.angle_gamma   90.00
#
_symmetry.space_group_name_H-M   'P 1'
#
loop_
_entity.id
_entity.type
_entity.pdbx_description
1 polymer ?
#
loop_
_entity_poly.entity_id
_entity_poly.type
_entity_poly.pdbx_seq_one_letter_code
_entity_poly.pdbx_strand_id
1 'polypeptide(L)'
;MKLAIVILNWNGEKMLEKYLPTLLSNTVADCAVYVADNASTDGSVNLLESSFPEVRIIRLTENYGFAEGYNQALRQIDAEYYLLLNSDVEVSYDWVRPLLAFMDINDDVAACQPKLLAMDDRKRFEYAGAAGGYIDRYGYPYCRGRIFETVEYDDGQYDTPAEIQWTTGACMVIRSADYWAAGGLDGRFFAHNEEIDLCWRLRLMGRKLYCIPQSAVYHVGGGTLDKSNPRKTFLNFRNNLTMLYKNLPDADMGHVMRMRWVLDYLAALQMLLLKHSWGDFMAVLKARRAFSKWKHEFDADRRHIQETRKYHEDTVRSNYSVLWQYYFRGKKTYSRLCPHHNKETTQLPNVSLFPEVEDLLNEGHTVTIPLRGHSMQPFLVDNRDKALITKPRQFGLGDAVLAKISHGMYVLHRIVKIKGDNVVLCGDGNTGTEMCHRSDIIGFVVGFYRKGRNHIDKTNGFKWRLYSIVWVSLRPLRRYLLGFYRRVWLRFFNPV
;
A
#
# COMPACT_ATOMS: atom_id res chain seq x y z
N MET A 1 -10.01 -26.49 5.15
CA MET A 1 -8.97 -26.43 4.08
C MET A 1 -8.17 -25.15 4.22
N LYS A 2 -6.97 -25.09 3.63
CA LYS A 2 -6.14 -23.90 3.76
C LYS A 2 -6.65 -22.73 2.92
N LEU A 3 -6.98 -22.97 1.65
CA LEU A 3 -7.43 -21.94 0.71
C LEU A 3 -8.67 -22.38 -0.05
N ALA A 4 -9.66 -21.52 -0.16
CA ALA A 4 -10.75 -21.61 -1.11
C ALA A 4 -10.63 -20.51 -2.16
N ILE A 5 -10.44 -20.88 -3.42
CA ILE A 5 -10.52 -19.96 -4.56
C ILE A 5 -11.97 -19.91 -4.99
N VAL A 6 -12.59 -18.74 -4.94
CA VAL A 6 -14.02 -18.56 -5.19
C VAL A 6 -14.21 -17.59 -6.35
N ILE A 7 -14.82 -18.07 -7.40
CA ILE A 7 -15.24 -17.30 -8.57
C ILE A 7 -16.74 -17.06 -8.47
N LEU A 8 -17.17 -15.81 -8.39
CA LEU A 8 -18.58 -15.46 -8.51
C LEU A 8 -18.92 -15.31 -9.99
N ASN A 9 -19.83 -16.17 -10.48
CA ASN A 9 -20.23 -16.23 -11.88
C ASN A 9 -21.68 -15.76 -12.08
N TRP A 10 -21.91 -14.93 -13.08
CA TRP A 10 -23.23 -14.61 -13.59
C TRP A 10 -23.19 -14.43 -15.11
N ASN A 11 -23.77 -15.39 -15.83
CA ASN A 11 -23.78 -15.45 -17.30
C ASN A 11 -22.36 -15.32 -17.90
N GLY A 12 -21.40 -16.04 -17.31
CA GLY A 12 -19.98 -15.99 -17.65
C GLY A 12 -19.45 -17.24 -18.36
N GLU A 13 -20.29 -18.04 -19.02
CA GLU A 13 -19.94 -19.31 -19.67
C GLU A 13 -18.62 -19.19 -20.48
N LYS A 14 -18.53 -18.20 -21.38
CA LYS A 14 -17.36 -17.99 -22.23
C LYS A 14 -16.08 -17.64 -21.45
N MET A 15 -16.21 -16.94 -20.31
CA MET A 15 -15.07 -16.59 -19.46
C MET A 15 -14.59 -17.82 -18.69
N LEU A 16 -15.52 -18.60 -18.13
CA LEU A 16 -15.19 -19.85 -17.45
C LEU A 16 -14.52 -20.83 -18.40
N GLU A 17 -15.08 -21.06 -19.60
CA GLU A 17 -14.49 -21.92 -20.63
C GLU A 17 -13.05 -21.54 -20.96
N LYS A 18 -12.78 -20.24 -21.06
CA LYS A 18 -11.48 -19.70 -21.47
C LYS A 18 -10.43 -19.74 -20.35
N TYR A 19 -10.78 -19.34 -19.12
CA TYR A 19 -9.79 -19.07 -18.08
C TYR A 19 -9.72 -20.14 -17.00
N LEU A 20 -10.76 -20.94 -16.80
CA LEU A 20 -10.78 -21.99 -15.80
C LEU A 20 -9.72 -23.09 -16.01
N PRO A 21 -9.45 -23.54 -17.26
CA PRO A 21 -8.36 -24.50 -17.51
C PRO A 21 -6.99 -24.02 -17.02
N THR A 22 -6.66 -22.76 -17.28
CA THR A 22 -5.39 -22.16 -16.83
C THR A 22 -5.35 -22.03 -15.31
N LEU A 23 -6.46 -21.65 -14.69
CA LEU A 23 -6.57 -21.59 -13.23
C LEU A 23 -6.29 -22.96 -12.60
N LEU A 24 -6.95 -24.01 -13.07
CA LEU A 24 -6.81 -25.36 -12.53
C LEU A 24 -5.38 -25.91 -12.73
N SER A 25 -4.79 -25.72 -13.91
CA SER A 25 -3.44 -26.22 -14.22
C SER A 25 -2.31 -25.47 -13.50
N ASN A 26 -2.50 -24.16 -13.24
CA ASN A 26 -1.46 -23.30 -12.69
C ASN A 26 -1.55 -23.14 -11.15
N THR A 27 -2.59 -23.71 -10.53
CA THR A 27 -2.78 -23.65 -9.08
C THR A 27 -2.22 -24.90 -8.43
N VAL A 28 -1.05 -24.80 -7.80
CA VAL A 28 -0.28 -25.91 -7.20
C VAL A 28 -0.35 -25.86 -5.67
N ALA A 29 -1.45 -25.49 -5.10
CA ALA A 29 -1.61 -25.37 -3.65
C ALA A 29 -2.62 -26.36 -3.11
N ASP A 30 -2.59 -26.62 -1.81
CA ASP A 30 -3.67 -27.30 -1.08
C ASP A 30 -4.88 -26.36 -1.01
N CYS A 31 -5.68 -26.36 -2.08
CA CYS A 31 -6.85 -25.51 -2.25
C CYS A 31 -7.98 -26.21 -2.97
N ALA A 32 -9.17 -25.67 -2.82
CA ALA A 32 -10.33 -26.05 -3.63
C ALA A 32 -10.80 -24.85 -4.44
N VAL A 33 -11.17 -25.10 -5.70
CA VAL A 33 -11.77 -24.11 -6.58
C VAL A 33 -13.29 -24.23 -6.52
N TYR A 34 -13.94 -23.11 -6.24
CA TYR A 34 -15.38 -22.97 -6.19
C TYR A 34 -15.85 -22.00 -7.28
N VAL A 35 -16.91 -22.33 -7.96
CA VAL A 35 -17.67 -21.37 -8.76
C VAL A 35 -19.03 -21.19 -8.09
N ALA A 36 -19.27 -19.99 -7.59
CA ALA A 36 -20.55 -19.58 -7.05
C ALA A 36 -21.40 -19.02 -8.21
N ASP A 37 -22.32 -19.82 -8.69
CA ASP A 37 -23.24 -19.42 -9.75
C ASP A 37 -24.36 -18.54 -9.18
N ASN A 38 -24.39 -17.29 -9.57
CA ASN A 38 -25.27 -16.24 -9.08
C ASN A 38 -26.59 -16.20 -9.88
N ALA A 39 -27.23 -17.38 -10.03
CA ALA A 39 -28.44 -17.63 -10.83
C ALA A 39 -28.23 -17.24 -12.31
N SER A 40 -27.22 -17.82 -12.96
CA SER A 40 -27.00 -17.68 -14.40
C SER A 40 -28.13 -18.30 -15.22
N THR A 41 -28.38 -17.70 -16.37
CA THR A 41 -29.38 -18.17 -17.35
C THR A 41 -28.77 -18.70 -18.66
N ASP A 42 -27.42 -18.65 -18.76
CA ASP A 42 -26.64 -19.21 -19.86
C ASP A 42 -26.23 -20.67 -19.59
N GLY A 43 -25.30 -21.21 -20.37
CA GLY A 43 -24.79 -22.58 -20.23
C GLY A 43 -23.72 -22.76 -19.14
N SER A 44 -23.44 -21.76 -18.29
CA SER A 44 -22.35 -21.78 -17.29
C SER A 44 -22.38 -23.03 -16.41
N VAL A 45 -23.54 -23.38 -15.86
CA VAL A 45 -23.69 -24.54 -14.94
C VAL A 45 -23.45 -25.83 -15.68
N ASN A 46 -24.05 -25.99 -16.88
CA ASN A 46 -23.89 -27.20 -17.70
C ASN A 46 -22.40 -27.38 -18.11
N LEU A 47 -21.71 -26.29 -18.47
CA LEU A 47 -20.28 -26.32 -18.78
C LEU A 47 -19.47 -26.83 -17.59
N LEU A 48 -19.74 -26.31 -16.39
CA LEU A 48 -19.03 -26.73 -15.18
C LEU A 48 -19.25 -28.21 -14.87
N GLU A 49 -20.48 -28.68 -14.92
CA GLU A 49 -20.83 -30.08 -14.63
C GLU A 49 -20.23 -31.06 -15.64
N SER A 50 -20.19 -30.68 -16.93
CA SER A 50 -19.73 -31.58 -17.99
C SER A 50 -18.21 -31.56 -18.18
N SER A 51 -17.56 -30.41 -18.02
CA SER A 51 -16.15 -30.18 -18.42
C SER A 51 -15.19 -29.97 -17.28
N PHE A 52 -15.67 -29.61 -16.07
CA PHE A 52 -14.82 -29.26 -14.90
C PHE A 52 -15.31 -29.94 -13.61
N PRO A 53 -15.33 -31.31 -13.56
CA PRO A 53 -15.88 -32.05 -12.41
C PRO A 53 -15.10 -31.84 -11.10
N GLU A 54 -13.86 -31.36 -11.15
CA GLU A 54 -13.05 -30.98 -9.99
C GLU A 54 -13.46 -29.67 -9.34
N VAL A 55 -14.23 -28.82 -10.02
CA VAL A 55 -14.72 -27.54 -9.52
C VAL A 55 -15.97 -27.75 -8.67
N ARG A 56 -15.99 -27.15 -7.49
CA ARG A 56 -17.15 -27.21 -6.60
C ARG A 56 -18.15 -26.11 -6.96
N ILE A 57 -19.37 -26.46 -7.27
CA ILE A 57 -20.40 -25.52 -7.69
C ILE A 57 -21.28 -25.15 -6.48
N ILE A 58 -21.41 -23.85 -6.21
CA ILE A 58 -22.38 -23.29 -5.27
C ILE A 58 -23.47 -22.59 -6.09
N ARG A 59 -24.72 -23.09 -6.02
CA ARG A 59 -25.83 -22.49 -6.74
C ARG A 59 -26.57 -21.51 -5.84
N LEU A 60 -26.55 -20.23 -6.19
CA LEU A 60 -27.33 -19.22 -5.51
C LEU A 60 -28.72 -19.11 -6.13
N THR A 61 -29.69 -18.74 -5.33
CA THR A 61 -31.13 -18.78 -5.73
C THR A 61 -31.53 -17.60 -6.61
N GLU A 62 -30.79 -16.50 -6.56
CA GLU A 62 -31.03 -15.30 -7.36
C GLU A 62 -29.72 -14.54 -7.57
N ASN A 63 -29.72 -13.54 -8.47
CA ASN A 63 -28.57 -12.67 -8.66
C ASN A 63 -28.48 -11.62 -7.54
N TYR A 64 -27.69 -11.94 -6.49
CA TYR A 64 -27.45 -11.07 -5.35
C TYR A 64 -26.49 -9.89 -5.64
N GLY A 65 -26.00 -9.75 -6.87
CA GLY A 65 -24.91 -8.83 -7.19
C GLY A 65 -23.55 -9.35 -6.75
N PHE A 66 -22.54 -8.50 -6.77
CA PHE A 66 -21.16 -8.91 -6.45
C PHE A 66 -20.97 -9.11 -4.94
N ALA A 67 -21.30 -8.10 -4.14
CA ALA A 67 -21.01 -8.09 -2.72
C ALA A 67 -21.77 -9.17 -1.94
N GLU A 68 -23.10 -9.22 -2.06
CA GLU A 68 -23.88 -10.22 -1.34
C GLU A 68 -23.74 -11.60 -1.97
N GLY A 69 -23.50 -11.71 -3.29
CA GLY A 69 -23.21 -12.98 -3.95
C GLY A 69 -21.99 -13.68 -3.33
N TYR A 70 -20.90 -12.95 -3.11
CA TYR A 70 -19.74 -13.49 -2.38
C TYR A 70 -20.09 -13.85 -0.93
N ASN A 71 -20.81 -13.01 -0.19
CA ASN A 71 -21.22 -13.33 1.17
C ASN A 71 -22.00 -14.63 1.25
N GLN A 72 -22.98 -14.84 0.35
CA GLN A 72 -23.80 -16.04 0.31
C GLN A 72 -22.96 -17.29 -0.01
N ALA A 73 -22.00 -17.18 -0.92
CA ALA A 73 -21.09 -18.27 -1.27
C ALA A 73 -20.13 -18.60 -0.11
N LEU A 74 -19.48 -17.60 0.46
CA LEU A 74 -18.45 -17.77 1.49
C LEU A 74 -19.01 -18.31 2.81
N ARG A 75 -20.30 -18.07 3.13
CA ARG A 75 -20.97 -18.69 4.29
C ARG A 75 -21.04 -20.22 4.20
N GLN A 76 -20.92 -20.79 3.00
CA GLN A 76 -20.97 -22.23 2.75
C GLN A 76 -19.57 -22.88 2.69
N ILE A 77 -18.50 -22.09 2.90
CA ILE A 77 -17.11 -22.53 2.73
C ILE A 77 -16.34 -22.38 4.05
N ASP A 78 -15.77 -23.49 4.52
CA ASP A 78 -14.85 -23.50 5.67
C ASP A 78 -13.40 -23.58 5.16
N ALA A 79 -12.70 -22.44 5.22
CA ALA A 79 -11.30 -22.31 4.83
C ALA A 79 -10.60 -21.26 5.68
N GLU A 80 -9.26 -21.39 5.82
CA GLU A 80 -8.44 -20.42 6.52
C GLU A 80 -8.33 -19.10 5.74
N TYR A 81 -8.19 -19.23 4.41
CA TYR A 81 -8.13 -18.11 3.48
C TYR A 81 -9.22 -18.23 2.41
N TYR A 82 -9.85 -17.12 2.08
CA TYR A 82 -10.64 -16.97 0.87
C TYR A 82 -9.81 -16.23 -0.18
N LEU A 83 -9.89 -16.68 -1.43
CA LEU A 83 -9.38 -15.97 -2.59
C LEU A 83 -10.57 -15.62 -3.49
N LEU A 84 -10.99 -14.36 -3.46
CA LEU A 84 -12.01 -13.84 -4.37
C LEU A 84 -11.33 -13.61 -5.73
N LEU A 85 -11.87 -14.20 -6.77
CA LEU A 85 -11.31 -14.16 -8.12
C LEU A 85 -12.40 -13.87 -9.16
N ASN A 86 -12.19 -12.91 -10.03
CA ASN A 86 -13.07 -12.69 -11.16
C ASN A 86 -12.92 -13.80 -12.20
N SER A 87 -14.00 -14.09 -12.92
CA SER A 87 -14.04 -15.11 -13.99
C SER A 87 -13.22 -14.75 -15.25
N ASP A 88 -12.83 -13.47 -15.40
CA ASP A 88 -12.07 -12.93 -16.53
C ASP A 88 -10.57 -12.68 -16.19
N VAL A 89 -10.03 -13.46 -15.27
CA VAL A 89 -8.63 -13.41 -14.85
C VAL A 89 -7.87 -14.65 -15.32
N GLU A 90 -6.75 -14.43 -16.02
CA GLU A 90 -5.76 -15.47 -16.33
C GLU A 90 -4.63 -15.41 -15.28
N VAL A 91 -4.23 -16.56 -14.77
CA VAL A 91 -3.23 -16.67 -13.71
C VAL A 91 -1.90 -17.22 -14.23
N SER A 92 -0.77 -16.77 -13.65
CA SER A 92 0.55 -17.32 -13.95
C SER A 92 0.77 -18.64 -13.20
N TYR A 93 1.82 -19.40 -13.58
CA TYR A 93 2.18 -20.63 -12.87
C TYR A 93 2.54 -20.36 -11.41
N ASP A 94 1.99 -21.15 -10.49
CA ASP A 94 2.27 -21.12 -9.04
C ASP A 94 2.04 -19.74 -8.37
N TRP A 95 1.07 -19.00 -8.89
CA TRP A 95 0.76 -17.63 -8.50
C TRP A 95 0.25 -17.46 -7.05
N VAL A 96 -0.30 -18.50 -6.49
CA VAL A 96 -0.89 -18.48 -5.13
C VAL A 96 0.17 -18.58 -4.04
N ARG A 97 1.25 -19.34 -4.26
CA ARG A 97 2.26 -19.63 -3.24
C ARG A 97 2.92 -18.38 -2.64
N PRO A 98 3.36 -17.37 -3.41
CA PRO A 98 3.92 -16.15 -2.83
C PRO A 98 2.93 -15.40 -1.93
N LEU A 99 1.64 -15.42 -2.27
CA LEU A 99 0.58 -14.76 -1.51
C LEU A 99 0.38 -15.45 -0.15
N LEU A 100 0.20 -16.78 -0.16
CA LEU A 100 0.01 -17.55 1.08
C LEU A 100 1.26 -17.53 1.96
N ALA A 101 2.45 -17.70 1.38
CA ALA A 101 3.71 -17.65 2.13
C ALA A 101 3.87 -16.30 2.86
N PHE A 102 3.49 -15.19 2.21
CA PHE A 102 3.52 -13.89 2.84
C PHE A 102 2.48 -13.76 3.96
N MET A 103 1.27 -14.23 3.73
CA MET A 103 0.19 -14.19 4.73
C MET A 103 0.52 -15.07 5.94
N ASP A 104 1.10 -16.26 5.74
CA ASP A 104 1.43 -17.21 6.81
C ASP A 104 2.45 -16.67 7.82
N ILE A 105 3.40 -15.83 7.37
CA ILE A 105 4.44 -15.26 8.24
C ILE A 105 4.10 -13.87 8.78
N ASN A 106 2.99 -13.26 8.34
CA ASN A 106 2.58 -11.93 8.75
C ASN A 106 1.14 -11.95 9.28
N ASP A 107 1.00 -12.28 10.57
CA ASP A 107 -0.31 -12.47 11.22
C ASP A 107 -1.15 -11.18 11.30
N ASP A 108 -0.52 -10.01 11.20
CA ASP A 108 -1.19 -8.70 11.20
C ASP A 108 -1.74 -8.30 9.83
N VAL A 109 -1.45 -9.08 8.79
CA VAL A 109 -1.96 -8.87 7.43
C VAL A 109 -3.30 -9.60 7.26
N ALA A 110 -4.37 -8.86 7.00
CA ALA A 110 -5.70 -9.41 6.76
C ALA A 110 -5.90 -9.86 5.32
N ALA A 111 -5.39 -9.10 4.35
CA ALA A 111 -5.56 -9.42 2.95
C ALA A 111 -4.36 -8.99 2.11
N CYS A 112 -4.18 -9.66 0.96
CA CYS A 112 -3.21 -9.26 -0.04
C CYS A 112 -3.75 -9.48 -1.46
N GLN A 113 -3.09 -8.85 -2.42
CA GLN A 113 -3.34 -9.04 -3.85
C GLN A 113 -2.04 -9.29 -4.61
N PRO A 114 -2.08 -9.98 -5.75
CA PRO A 114 -0.97 -10.01 -6.69
C PRO A 114 -0.82 -8.68 -7.43
N LYS A 115 0.19 -8.56 -8.29
CA LYS A 115 0.26 -7.55 -9.33
C LYS A 115 -0.76 -7.88 -10.43
N LEU A 116 -1.59 -6.91 -10.82
CA LEU A 116 -2.55 -7.07 -11.91
C LEU A 116 -2.04 -6.35 -13.16
N LEU A 117 -1.92 -7.10 -14.24
CA LEU A 117 -1.53 -6.63 -15.56
C LEU A 117 -2.71 -6.74 -16.53
N ALA A 118 -2.71 -5.91 -17.57
CA ALA A 118 -3.76 -5.93 -18.56
C ALA A 118 -3.62 -7.15 -19.47
N MET A 119 -4.76 -7.77 -19.80
CA MET A 119 -4.77 -8.95 -20.68
C MET A 119 -4.36 -8.62 -22.13
N ASP A 120 -4.75 -7.44 -22.60
CA ASP A 120 -4.48 -6.96 -23.96
C ASP A 120 -3.04 -6.46 -24.14
N ASP A 121 -2.38 -6.04 -23.03
CA ASP A 121 -0.98 -5.60 -23.03
C ASP A 121 -0.33 -6.00 -21.70
N ARG A 122 0.28 -7.18 -21.68
CA ARG A 122 0.86 -7.81 -20.46
C ARG A 122 2.03 -7.06 -19.83
N LYS A 123 2.50 -5.99 -20.46
CA LYS A 123 3.50 -5.08 -19.92
C LYS A 123 2.89 -3.84 -19.28
N ARG A 124 1.59 -3.66 -19.39
CA ARG A 124 0.86 -2.53 -18.82
C ARG A 124 0.09 -2.98 -17.58
N PHE A 125 0.07 -2.12 -16.57
CA PHE A 125 -0.78 -2.38 -15.40
C PHE A 125 -2.26 -2.40 -15.79
N GLU A 126 -3.03 -3.17 -15.05
CA GLU A 126 -4.49 -3.19 -15.20
C GLU A 126 -5.11 -1.96 -14.50
N TYR A 127 -6.27 -1.54 -14.98
CA TYR A 127 -6.95 -0.31 -14.51
C TYR A 127 -7.46 -0.41 -13.07
N ALA A 128 -8.04 -1.55 -12.66
CA ALA A 128 -8.80 -1.72 -11.41
C ALA A 128 -8.01 -2.49 -10.34
N GLY A 129 -6.79 -2.11 -10.05
CA GLY A 129 -6.00 -2.78 -9.01
C GLY A 129 -4.51 -2.58 -9.18
N ALA A 130 -4.00 -2.68 -10.40
CA ALA A 130 -2.59 -2.49 -10.74
C ALA A 130 -1.64 -3.16 -9.73
N ALA A 131 -0.75 -2.42 -9.08
CA ALA A 131 0.15 -2.89 -8.02
C ALA A 131 -0.30 -2.43 -6.62
N GLY A 132 -1.63 -2.39 -6.39
CA GLY A 132 -2.24 -2.04 -5.10
C GLY A 132 -2.89 -0.66 -5.05
N GLY A 133 -3.91 -0.53 -4.23
CA GLY A 133 -4.79 0.61 -4.17
C GLY A 133 -4.54 1.56 -3.00
N TYR A 134 -4.81 2.84 -3.23
CA TYR A 134 -4.72 3.94 -2.27
C TYR A 134 -5.95 4.83 -2.36
N ILE A 135 -6.20 5.63 -1.33
CA ILE A 135 -7.31 6.58 -1.24
C ILE A 135 -6.74 7.97 -0.93
N ASP A 136 -7.15 8.99 -1.67
CA ASP A 136 -6.73 10.36 -1.42
C ASP A 136 -7.51 10.98 -0.23
N ARG A 137 -7.12 12.19 0.18
CA ARG A 137 -7.75 12.89 1.31
C ARG A 137 -9.26 13.13 1.15
N TYR A 138 -9.78 13.09 -0.08
CA TYR A 138 -11.20 13.26 -0.39
C TYR A 138 -11.92 11.97 -0.76
N GLY A 139 -11.23 10.82 -0.63
CA GLY A 139 -11.82 9.52 -0.87
C GLY A 139 -11.80 9.06 -2.33
N TYR A 140 -11.00 9.67 -3.19
CA TYR A 140 -10.81 9.19 -4.57
C TYR A 140 -9.81 8.05 -4.60
N PRO A 141 -10.20 6.86 -5.11
CA PRO A 141 -9.29 5.73 -5.22
C PRO A 141 -8.34 5.91 -6.40
N TYR A 142 -7.09 5.52 -6.18
CA TYR A 142 -6.05 5.43 -7.20
C TYR A 142 -5.13 4.25 -6.90
N CYS A 143 -4.27 3.85 -7.83
CA CYS A 143 -3.41 2.68 -7.68
C CYS A 143 -1.94 3.00 -7.92
N ARG A 144 -1.08 2.20 -7.33
CA ARG A 144 0.33 2.11 -7.69
C ARG A 144 0.42 1.47 -9.09
N GLY A 145 0.67 2.28 -10.12
CA GLY A 145 0.62 1.93 -11.54
C GLY A 145 -0.56 2.55 -12.30
N ARG A 146 -1.52 3.24 -11.60
CA ARG A 146 -2.63 3.91 -12.30
C ARG A 146 -3.18 5.10 -11.51
N ILE A 147 -3.27 6.26 -12.16
CA ILE A 147 -3.98 7.44 -11.63
C ILE A 147 -4.97 7.93 -12.69
N PHE A 148 -6.26 7.86 -12.40
CA PHE A 148 -7.36 8.14 -13.33
C PHE A 148 -7.18 7.38 -14.65
N GLU A 149 -7.12 8.09 -15.78
CA GLU A 149 -6.97 7.48 -17.12
C GLU A 149 -5.51 7.15 -17.47
N THR A 150 -4.53 7.56 -16.65
CA THR A 150 -3.12 7.26 -16.90
C THR A 150 -2.75 5.94 -16.26
N VAL A 151 -2.44 4.95 -17.07
CA VAL A 151 -1.95 3.64 -16.68
C VAL A 151 -0.47 3.54 -17.04
N GLU A 152 0.36 3.08 -16.13
CA GLU A 152 1.80 2.92 -16.29
C GLU A 152 2.14 1.57 -16.94
N TYR A 153 3.30 1.50 -17.60
CA TYR A 153 3.91 0.22 -17.96
C TYR A 153 4.65 -0.36 -16.75
N ASP A 154 4.72 -1.68 -16.69
CA ASP A 154 5.48 -2.40 -15.67
C ASP A 154 6.92 -2.58 -16.13
N ASP A 155 7.78 -1.71 -15.65
CA ASP A 155 9.24 -1.74 -15.87
C ASP A 155 9.97 -2.26 -14.62
N GLY A 156 9.30 -3.02 -13.75
CA GLY A 156 9.84 -3.52 -12.48
C GLY A 156 9.85 -2.49 -11.35
N GLN A 157 9.31 -1.29 -11.56
CA GLN A 157 9.31 -0.20 -10.59
C GLN A 157 8.49 -0.52 -9.32
N TYR A 158 7.66 -1.57 -9.34
CA TYR A 158 6.80 -1.99 -8.24
C TYR A 158 6.99 -3.48 -7.87
N ASP A 159 8.19 -4.03 -8.02
CA ASP A 159 8.49 -5.45 -7.77
C ASP A 159 8.76 -5.79 -6.29
N THR A 160 8.66 -4.81 -5.40
CA THR A 160 8.74 -5.03 -3.95
C THR A 160 7.36 -5.10 -3.32
N PRO A 161 7.13 -6.03 -2.35
CA PRO A 161 5.90 -6.01 -1.55
C PRO A 161 5.66 -4.65 -0.93
N ALA A 162 4.41 -4.18 -0.96
CA ALA A 162 4.07 -2.87 -0.43
C ALA A 162 2.78 -2.91 0.38
N GLU A 163 2.76 -2.21 1.50
CA GLU A 163 1.54 -1.96 2.25
C GLU A 163 0.63 -1.03 1.44
N ILE A 164 -0.62 -1.42 1.29
CA ILE A 164 -1.63 -0.73 0.49
C ILE A 164 -2.85 -0.39 1.34
N GLN A 165 -3.72 0.46 0.81
CA GLN A 165 -4.93 0.85 1.53
C GLN A 165 -6.15 0.02 1.13
N TRP A 166 -6.17 -0.53 -0.08
CA TRP A 166 -7.19 -1.46 -0.54
C TRP A 166 -6.65 -2.44 -1.57
N THR A 167 -7.20 -3.65 -1.56
CA THR A 167 -7.00 -4.70 -2.56
C THR A 167 -8.14 -4.67 -3.57
N THR A 168 -7.87 -5.11 -4.80
CA THR A 168 -8.92 -5.20 -5.84
C THR A 168 -9.82 -6.40 -5.61
N GLY A 169 -11.12 -6.25 -5.89
CA GLY A 169 -12.08 -7.36 -5.91
C GLY A 169 -11.84 -8.35 -7.06
N ALA A 170 -11.02 -8.01 -8.05
CA ALA A 170 -10.70 -8.93 -9.15
C ALA A 170 -9.79 -10.09 -8.72
N CYS A 171 -8.92 -9.88 -7.70
CA CYS A 171 -8.09 -10.92 -7.12
C CYS A 171 -7.65 -10.51 -5.71
N MET A 172 -8.31 -11.03 -4.68
CA MET A 172 -8.07 -10.72 -3.27
C MET A 172 -7.92 -12.01 -2.47
N VAL A 173 -6.76 -12.21 -1.83
CA VAL A 173 -6.63 -13.21 -0.76
C VAL A 173 -6.93 -12.54 0.57
N ILE A 174 -7.80 -13.13 1.37
CA ILE A 174 -8.20 -12.60 2.67
C ILE A 174 -8.33 -13.71 3.71
N ARG A 175 -7.92 -13.45 4.96
CA ARG A 175 -8.21 -14.36 6.08
C ARG A 175 -9.71 -14.43 6.32
N SER A 176 -10.26 -15.63 6.37
CA SER A 176 -11.70 -15.83 6.59
C SER A 176 -12.16 -15.20 7.92
N ALA A 177 -11.37 -15.35 8.97
CA ALA A 177 -11.66 -14.73 10.27
C ALA A 177 -11.75 -13.21 10.19
N ASP A 178 -10.83 -12.54 9.49
CA ASP A 178 -10.84 -11.10 9.31
C ASP A 178 -11.99 -10.64 8.40
N TYR A 179 -12.30 -11.41 7.36
CA TYR A 179 -13.45 -11.13 6.48
C TYR A 179 -14.75 -11.04 7.28
N TRP A 180 -15.01 -12.05 8.11
CA TRP A 180 -16.23 -12.09 8.91
C TRP A 180 -16.21 -11.15 10.11
N ALA A 181 -15.06 -10.95 10.75
CA ALA A 181 -14.91 -9.97 11.81
C ALA A 181 -15.17 -8.53 11.34
N ALA A 182 -14.83 -8.22 10.09
CA ALA A 182 -15.17 -6.94 9.46
C ALA A 182 -16.62 -6.88 8.94
N GLY A 183 -17.41 -7.97 9.04
CA GLY A 183 -18.79 -8.06 8.58
C GLY A 183 -18.95 -8.38 7.09
N GLY A 184 -17.90 -8.87 6.41
CA GLY A 184 -17.91 -9.21 4.98
C GLY A 184 -18.02 -7.99 4.07
N LEU A 185 -18.36 -8.24 2.79
CA LEU A 185 -18.71 -7.18 1.85
C LEU A 185 -20.11 -6.62 2.18
N ASP A 186 -20.31 -5.31 2.04
CA ASP A 186 -21.62 -4.71 2.28
C ASP A 186 -22.55 -4.95 1.07
N GLY A 187 -23.45 -5.93 1.18
CA GLY A 187 -24.34 -6.36 0.10
C GLY A 187 -25.20 -5.25 -0.49
N ARG A 188 -25.48 -4.19 0.28
CA ARG A 188 -26.25 -3.02 -0.18
C ARG A 188 -25.54 -2.25 -1.29
N PHE A 189 -24.22 -2.38 -1.46
CA PHE A 189 -23.48 -1.73 -2.55
C PHE A 189 -23.80 -2.33 -3.93
N PHE A 190 -24.18 -3.57 -3.97
CA PHE A 190 -24.41 -4.36 -5.17
C PHE A 190 -23.12 -4.62 -5.98
N ALA A 191 -22.45 -3.57 -6.45
CA ALA A 191 -21.14 -3.60 -7.11
C ALA A 191 -20.45 -2.22 -7.05
N HIS A 192 -19.11 -2.21 -7.06
CA HIS A 192 -18.18 -1.08 -6.98
C HIS A 192 -18.06 -0.43 -5.60
N ASN A 193 -16.83 -0.30 -5.13
CA ASN A 193 -16.37 0.22 -3.83
C ASN A 193 -16.67 -0.68 -2.61
N GLU A 194 -17.32 -1.83 -2.76
CA GLU A 194 -17.54 -2.78 -1.66
C GLU A 194 -16.23 -3.36 -1.13
N GLU A 195 -15.29 -3.67 -2.01
CA GLU A 195 -13.96 -4.15 -1.66
C GLU A 195 -13.14 -3.06 -0.96
N ILE A 196 -13.26 -1.81 -1.42
CA ILE A 196 -12.57 -0.68 -0.82
C ILE A 196 -13.15 -0.38 0.57
N ASP A 197 -14.47 -0.47 0.73
CA ASP A 197 -15.15 -0.31 2.03
C ASP A 197 -14.72 -1.40 3.02
N LEU A 198 -14.66 -2.67 2.60
CA LEU A 198 -14.17 -3.78 3.42
C LEU A 198 -12.72 -3.52 3.86
N CYS A 199 -11.85 -3.17 2.90
CA CYS A 199 -10.45 -2.87 3.16
C CYS A 199 -10.28 -1.71 4.15
N TRP A 200 -11.10 -0.67 4.04
CA TRP A 200 -11.06 0.45 4.99
C TRP A 200 -11.46 0.02 6.40
N ARG A 201 -12.54 -0.79 6.54
CA ARG A 201 -12.93 -1.35 7.84
C ARG A 201 -11.82 -2.20 8.47
N LEU A 202 -11.18 -3.07 7.69
CA LEU A 202 -10.01 -3.86 8.15
C LEU A 202 -8.88 -2.96 8.65
N ARG A 203 -8.55 -1.90 7.90
CA ARG A 203 -7.53 -0.91 8.31
C ARG A 203 -7.91 -0.22 9.63
N LEU A 204 -9.18 0.15 9.81
CA LEU A 204 -9.67 0.76 11.05
C LEU A 204 -9.60 -0.21 12.23
N MET A 205 -9.72 -1.52 12.00
CA MET A 205 -9.49 -2.57 13.00
C MET A 205 -7.99 -2.78 13.31
N GLY A 206 -7.09 -2.06 12.62
CA GLY A 206 -5.64 -2.15 12.81
C GLY A 206 -4.97 -3.27 12.02
N ARG A 207 -5.68 -3.86 11.05
CA ARG A 207 -5.11 -4.86 10.14
C ARG A 207 -4.36 -4.19 8.98
N LYS A 208 -3.42 -4.91 8.38
CA LYS A 208 -2.65 -4.46 7.22
C LYS A 208 -3.11 -5.15 5.95
N LEU A 209 -2.85 -4.50 4.82
CA LEU A 209 -3.13 -5.01 3.47
C LEU A 209 -1.87 -4.86 2.62
N TYR A 210 -1.60 -5.83 1.74
CA TYR A 210 -0.37 -5.81 0.93
C TYR A 210 -0.63 -6.12 -0.54
N CYS A 211 0.21 -5.57 -1.42
CA CYS A 211 0.42 -6.06 -2.77
C CYS A 211 1.71 -6.87 -2.81
N ILE A 212 1.64 -8.10 -3.32
CA ILE A 212 2.75 -9.05 -3.40
C ILE A 212 3.11 -9.26 -4.87
N PRO A 213 4.05 -8.50 -5.42
CA PRO A 213 4.35 -8.48 -6.85
C PRO A 213 5.10 -9.71 -7.36
N GLN A 214 5.57 -10.60 -6.47
CA GLN A 214 6.10 -11.93 -6.83
C GLN A 214 5.01 -12.85 -7.41
N SER A 215 3.75 -12.47 -7.23
CA SER A 215 2.60 -13.05 -7.91
C SER A 215 2.03 -12.04 -8.89
N ALA A 216 1.68 -12.50 -10.10
CA ALA A 216 1.07 -11.68 -11.14
C ALA A 216 -0.09 -12.41 -11.81
N VAL A 217 -1.14 -11.67 -12.12
CA VAL A 217 -2.30 -12.14 -12.86
C VAL A 217 -2.67 -11.17 -13.97
N TYR A 218 -3.37 -11.66 -15.00
CA TYR A 218 -3.78 -10.88 -16.16
C TYR A 218 -5.30 -10.75 -16.18
N HIS A 219 -5.80 -9.53 -16.20
CA HIS A 219 -7.23 -9.26 -16.10
C HIS A 219 -7.74 -8.56 -17.37
N VAL A 220 -8.89 -9.03 -17.88
CA VAL A 220 -9.50 -8.44 -19.07
C VAL A 220 -10.02 -7.04 -18.78
N GLY A 221 -10.65 -6.87 -17.64
CA GLY A 221 -11.21 -5.60 -17.18
C GLY A 221 -12.41 -5.13 -18.00
N GLY A 222 -13.49 -4.80 -17.31
CA GLY A 222 -14.71 -4.29 -17.96
C GLY A 222 -15.65 -5.34 -18.54
N GLY A 223 -15.41 -6.62 -18.25
CA GLY A 223 -16.24 -7.74 -18.77
C GLY A 223 -17.69 -7.72 -18.33
N THR A 224 -18.00 -7.16 -17.16
CA THR A 224 -19.37 -7.20 -16.60
C THR A 224 -20.19 -5.93 -16.89
N LEU A 225 -19.57 -4.76 -16.95
CA LEU A 225 -20.21 -3.48 -17.26
C LEU A 225 -19.33 -2.65 -18.18
N ASP A 226 -19.82 -2.29 -19.36
CA ASP A 226 -19.13 -1.41 -20.30
C ASP A 226 -18.73 -0.08 -19.62
N LYS A 227 -17.55 0.42 -19.97
CA LYS A 227 -17.02 1.71 -19.46
C LYS A 227 -17.95 2.90 -19.76
N SER A 228 -18.76 2.80 -20.81
CA SER A 228 -19.70 3.85 -21.25
C SER A 228 -21.08 3.79 -20.55
N ASN A 229 -21.31 2.81 -19.65
CA ASN A 229 -22.63 2.64 -19.02
C ASN A 229 -22.84 3.63 -17.85
N PRO A 230 -23.81 4.59 -17.92
CA PRO A 230 -24.11 5.55 -16.86
C PRO A 230 -24.47 4.90 -15.51
N ARG A 231 -24.94 3.64 -15.51
CA ARG A 231 -25.19 2.88 -14.27
C ARG A 231 -23.90 2.67 -13.47
N LYS A 232 -22.78 2.43 -14.16
CA LYS A 232 -21.45 2.30 -13.53
C LYS A 232 -21.04 3.61 -12.85
N THR A 233 -21.22 4.74 -13.52
CA THR A 233 -20.98 6.08 -12.95
C THR A 233 -21.87 6.32 -11.74
N PHE A 234 -23.16 6.02 -11.82
CA PHE A 234 -24.09 6.13 -10.70
C PHE A 234 -23.62 5.32 -9.48
N LEU A 235 -23.31 4.04 -9.64
CA LEU A 235 -22.85 3.16 -8.55
C LEU A 235 -21.56 3.68 -7.94
N ASN A 236 -20.56 4.05 -8.76
CA ASN A 236 -19.30 4.58 -8.27
C ASN A 236 -19.47 5.83 -7.39
N PHE A 237 -20.26 6.81 -7.81
CA PHE A 237 -20.46 8.02 -7.02
C PHE A 237 -21.29 7.77 -5.76
N ARG A 238 -22.40 7.02 -5.87
CA ARG A 238 -23.26 6.70 -4.71
C ARG A 238 -22.50 5.91 -3.66
N ASN A 239 -21.85 4.83 -4.08
CA ASN A 239 -21.17 3.89 -3.19
C ASN A 239 -19.92 4.52 -2.55
N ASN A 240 -19.17 5.32 -3.33
CA ASN A 240 -18.01 6.04 -2.79
C ASN A 240 -18.42 7.06 -1.71
N LEU A 241 -19.51 7.80 -1.91
CA LEU A 241 -20.05 8.70 -0.88
C LEU A 241 -20.53 7.93 0.36
N THR A 242 -21.13 6.76 0.17
CA THR A 242 -21.58 5.88 1.26
C THR A 242 -20.39 5.30 2.04
N MET A 243 -19.36 4.83 1.35
CA MET A 243 -18.12 4.38 1.96
C MET A 243 -17.48 5.49 2.81
N LEU A 244 -17.41 6.72 2.29
CA LEU A 244 -16.94 7.89 3.05
C LEU A 244 -17.79 8.12 4.29
N TYR A 245 -19.10 8.10 4.15
CA TYR A 245 -20.03 8.29 5.26
C TYR A 245 -19.83 7.27 6.37
N LYS A 246 -19.67 6.01 6.02
CA LYS A 246 -19.43 4.91 6.98
C LYS A 246 -18.11 5.06 7.73
N ASN A 247 -17.01 5.35 7.02
CA ASN A 247 -15.66 5.13 7.52
C ASN A 247 -14.92 6.39 7.99
N LEU A 248 -15.32 7.60 7.52
CA LEU A 248 -14.63 8.84 7.90
C LEU A 248 -14.74 9.10 9.41
N PRO A 249 -13.63 9.59 10.05
CA PRO A 249 -13.72 10.12 11.41
C PRO A 249 -14.69 11.31 11.47
N ASP A 250 -15.32 11.50 12.62
CA ASP A 250 -16.29 12.61 12.82
C ASP A 250 -15.66 13.98 12.58
N ALA A 251 -14.40 14.16 12.96
CA ALA A 251 -13.64 15.40 12.75
C ALA A 251 -13.51 15.77 11.26
N ASP A 252 -13.40 14.80 10.38
CA ASP A 252 -13.19 15.02 8.94
C ASP A 252 -14.48 15.05 8.12
N MET A 253 -15.55 14.46 8.64
CA MET A 253 -16.81 14.26 7.91
C MET A 253 -17.31 15.55 7.27
N GLY A 254 -17.45 16.61 8.05
CA GLY A 254 -18.01 17.87 7.57
C GLY A 254 -17.18 18.52 6.46
N HIS A 255 -15.86 18.52 6.61
CA HIS A 255 -14.96 19.12 5.61
C HIS A 255 -14.91 18.28 4.33
N VAL A 256 -14.70 16.98 4.44
CA VAL A 256 -14.59 16.10 3.28
C VAL A 256 -15.88 16.06 2.47
N MET A 257 -17.03 15.91 3.13
CA MET A 257 -18.33 15.85 2.43
C MET A 257 -18.72 17.18 1.74
N ARG A 258 -18.34 18.33 2.30
CA ARG A 258 -18.51 19.64 1.64
C ARG A 258 -17.59 19.75 0.41
N MET A 259 -16.33 19.35 0.52
CA MET A 259 -15.41 19.37 -0.62
C MET A 259 -15.87 18.40 -1.72
N ARG A 260 -16.33 17.20 -1.36
CA ARG A 260 -16.91 16.24 -2.31
C ARG A 260 -18.17 16.79 -2.98
N TRP A 261 -18.96 17.59 -2.29
CA TRP A 261 -20.09 18.27 -2.94
C TRP A 261 -19.61 19.11 -4.11
N VAL A 262 -18.59 19.94 -3.93
CA VAL A 262 -18.02 20.77 -5.01
C VAL A 262 -17.39 19.90 -6.11
N LEU A 263 -16.53 18.97 -5.73
CA LEU A 263 -15.74 18.17 -6.68
C LEU A 263 -16.63 17.25 -7.53
N ASP A 264 -17.68 16.66 -6.95
CA ASP A 264 -18.57 15.77 -7.70
C ASP A 264 -19.41 16.54 -8.74
N TYR A 265 -19.84 17.76 -8.44
CA TYR A 265 -20.54 18.59 -9.42
C TYR A 265 -19.59 19.13 -10.50
N LEU A 266 -18.33 19.43 -10.18
CA LEU A 266 -17.31 19.75 -11.17
C LEU A 266 -17.03 18.56 -12.09
N ALA A 267 -16.97 17.35 -11.54
CA ALA A 267 -16.81 16.13 -12.33
C ALA A 267 -18.03 15.90 -13.26
N ALA A 268 -19.25 16.11 -12.75
CA ALA A 268 -20.47 16.02 -13.58
C ALA A 268 -20.42 17.02 -14.75
N LEU A 269 -20.06 18.28 -14.47
CA LEU A 269 -19.93 19.31 -15.50
C LEU A 269 -18.83 18.96 -16.52
N GLN A 270 -17.70 18.41 -16.09
CA GLN A 270 -16.65 17.91 -16.97
C GLN A 270 -17.18 16.81 -17.91
N MET A 271 -17.93 15.84 -17.37
CA MET A 271 -18.53 14.77 -18.18
C MET A 271 -19.49 15.34 -19.23
N LEU A 272 -20.28 16.36 -18.88
CA LEU A 272 -21.15 17.03 -19.81
C LEU A 272 -20.41 17.81 -20.90
N LEU A 273 -19.45 18.66 -20.52
CA LEU A 273 -18.82 19.62 -21.41
C LEU A 273 -17.69 19.02 -22.24
N LEU A 274 -16.87 18.12 -21.63
CA LEU A 274 -15.69 17.58 -22.29
C LEU A 274 -15.90 16.18 -22.87
N LYS A 275 -16.73 15.34 -22.22
CA LYS A 275 -17.04 14.00 -22.72
C LYS A 275 -18.38 13.94 -23.49
N HIS A 276 -19.11 15.03 -23.55
CA HIS A 276 -20.46 15.13 -24.16
C HIS A 276 -21.43 14.04 -23.67
N SER A 277 -21.25 13.55 -22.42
CA SER A 277 -22.05 12.48 -21.85
C SER A 277 -23.14 13.03 -20.92
N TRP A 278 -24.35 13.24 -21.49
CA TRP A 278 -25.52 13.59 -20.70
C TRP A 278 -25.92 12.50 -19.71
N GLY A 279 -25.72 11.21 -20.09
CA GLY A 279 -26.00 10.07 -19.25
C GLY A 279 -25.19 10.07 -17.95
N ASP A 280 -23.85 10.29 -18.04
CA ASP A 280 -22.97 10.33 -16.90
C ASP A 280 -23.21 11.57 -16.02
N PHE A 281 -23.46 12.74 -16.64
CA PHE A 281 -23.86 13.94 -15.91
C PHE A 281 -25.07 13.65 -15.02
N MET A 282 -26.15 13.11 -15.60
CA MET A 282 -27.37 12.77 -14.87
C MET A 282 -27.14 11.67 -13.84
N ALA A 283 -26.23 10.73 -14.12
CA ALA A 283 -25.89 9.65 -13.19
C ALA A 283 -25.26 10.20 -11.90
N VAL A 284 -24.35 11.17 -11.98
CA VAL A 284 -23.76 11.83 -10.80
C VAL A 284 -24.83 12.56 -9.98
N LEU A 285 -25.72 13.31 -10.61
CA LEU A 285 -26.82 14.01 -9.91
C LEU A 285 -27.75 13.04 -9.19
N LYS A 286 -28.13 11.96 -9.89
CA LYS A 286 -28.96 10.87 -9.32
C LYS A 286 -28.24 10.16 -8.17
N ALA A 287 -26.93 9.90 -8.29
CA ALA A 287 -26.13 9.26 -7.26
C ALA A 287 -26.09 10.07 -5.98
N ARG A 288 -25.85 11.37 -6.07
CA ARG A 288 -25.86 12.26 -4.90
C ARG A 288 -27.22 12.36 -4.23
N ARG A 289 -28.30 12.44 -5.03
CA ARG A 289 -29.68 12.43 -4.50
C ARG A 289 -30.01 11.09 -3.83
N ALA A 290 -29.61 9.98 -4.45
CA ALA A 290 -29.79 8.65 -3.88
C ALA A 290 -29.02 8.50 -2.56
N PHE A 291 -27.72 8.90 -2.52
CA PHE A 291 -26.94 8.93 -1.30
C PHE A 291 -27.60 9.71 -0.17
N SER A 292 -28.09 10.92 -0.46
CA SER A 292 -28.74 11.76 0.56
C SER A 292 -29.96 11.11 1.21
N LYS A 293 -30.71 10.31 0.45
CA LYS A 293 -31.86 9.54 0.94
C LYS A 293 -31.43 8.28 1.68
N TRP A 294 -30.39 7.63 1.18
CA TRP A 294 -29.99 6.29 1.55
C TRP A 294 -29.01 6.23 2.75
N LYS A 295 -28.23 7.30 2.97
CA LYS A 295 -27.14 7.32 3.96
C LYS A 295 -27.58 6.91 5.37
N HIS A 296 -28.84 7.20 5.77
CA HIS A 296 -29.34 6.89 7.11
C HIS A 296 -29.53 5.40 7.39
N GLU A 297 -29.59 4.58 6.35
CA GLU A 297 -29.57 3.11 6.49
C GLU A 297 -28.22 2.60 7.03
N PHE A 298 -27.17 3.43 6.98
CA PHE A 298 -25.81 3.14 7.43
C PHE A 298 -25.45 3.81 8.76
N ASP A 299 -26.39 4.45 9.45
CA ASP A 299 -26.12 5.14 10.72
C ASP A 299 -25.67 4.17 11.83
N ALA A 300 -26.22 2.95 11.85
CA ALA A 300 -25.80 1.91 12.79
C ALA A 300 -24.39 1.41 12.50
N ASP A 301 -24.09 1.14 11.22
CA ASP A 301 -22.74 0.70 10.78
C ASP A 301 -21.71 1.78 11.12
N ARG A 302 -22.01 3.04 10.81
CA ARG A 302 -21.11 4.15 11.15
C ARG A 302 -20.84 4.22 12.64
N ARG A 303 -21.88 4.17 13.49
CA ARG A 303 -21.69 4.17 14.95
C ARG A 303 -20.79 3.03 15.39
N HIS A 304 -21.08 1.83 14.96
CA HIS A 304 -20.27 0.65 15.27
C HIS A 304 -18.81 0.83 14.83
N ILE A 305 -18.56 1.32 13.60
CA ILE A 305 -17.20 1.58 13.09
C ILE A 305 -16.49 2.63 13.95
N GLN A 306 -17.16 3.74 14.33
CA GLN A 306 -16.55 4.79 15.14
C GLN A 306 -16.24 4.30 16.57
N GLU A 307 -17.06 3.44 17.15
CA GLU A 307 -16.87 2.87 18.48
C GLU A 307 -15.75 1.80 18.52
N THR A 308 -15.63 1.00 17.47
CA THR A 308 -14.72 -0.16 17.43
C THR A 308 -13.38 0.13 16.72
N ARG A 309 -13.23 1.28 16.08
CA ARG A 309 -11.99 1.64 15.38
C ARG A 309 -10.81 1.73 16.36
N LYS A 310 -9.68 1.12 15.96
CA LYS A 310 -8.44 1.11 16.76
C LYS A 310 -7.73 2.48 16.74
N TYR A 311 -7.85 3.21 15.64
CA TYR A 311 -7.20 4.51 15.45
C TYR A 311 -8.24 5.61 15.25
N HIS A 312 -8.20 6.65 16.10
CA HIS A 312 -9.11 7.80 16.00
C HIS A 312 -8.68 8.78 14.91
N GLU A 313 -7.38 8.86 14.60
CA GLU A 313 -6.88 9.62 13.48
C GLU A 313 -7.05 8.84 12.18
N ASP A 314 -7.19 9.55 11.07
CA ASP A 314 -7.28 8.90 9.76
C ASP A 314 -5.90 8.51 9.25
N THR A 315 -5.56 7.25 9.47
CA THR A 315 -4.32 6.65 8.96
C THR A 315 -4.48 5.96 7.61
N VAL A 316 -5.71 5.92 7.07
CA VAL A 316 -6.03 5.18 5.84
C VAL A 316 -5.88 6.04 4.59
N ARG A 317 -6.31 7.30 4.65
CA ARG A 317 -6.23 8.20 3.48
C ARG A 317 -4.86 8.86 3.36
N SER A 318 -4.45 9.12 2.12
CA SER A 318 -3.29 9.99 1.85
C SER A 318 -3.62 11.44 2.22
N ASN A 319 -2.62 12.20 2.67
CA ASN A 319 -2.79 13.60 3.13
C ASN A 319 -2.89 14.64 2.01
N TYR A 320 -2.96 14.21 0.75
CA TYR A 320 -3.04 15.09 -0.43
C TYR A 320 -4.26 14.77 -1.30
N SER A 321 -4.62 15.69 -2.20
CA SER A 321 -5.63 15.47 -3.23
C SER A 321 -4.98 14.96 -4.50
N VAL A 322 -5.35 13.76 -4.95
CA VAL A 322 -4.86 13.18 -6.20
C VAL A 322 -5.36 13.99 -7.41
N LEU A 323 -6.57 14.57 -7.33
CA LEU A 323 -7.09 15.48 -8.38
C LEU A 323 -6.18 16.69 -8.57
N TRP A 324 -5.78 17.35 -7.47
CA TRP A 324 -4.89 18.51 -7.52
C TRP A 324 -3.51 18.14 -8.09
N GLN A 325 -2.95 17.02 -7.64
CA GLN A 325 -1.65 16.56 -8.11
C GLN A 325 -1.67 16.20 -9.61
N TYR A 326 -2.74 15.56 -10.06
CA TYR A 326 -2.87 15.10 -11.44
C TYR A 326 -3.16 16.24 -12.43
N TYR A 327 -4.18 17.07 -12.17
CA TYR A 327 -4.64 18.09 -13.12
C TYR A 327 -3.85 19.39 -13.05
N PHE A 328 -3.43 19.82 -11.86
CA PHE A 328 -2.77 21.12 -11.67
C PHE A 328 -1.26 21.02 -11.50
N ARG A 329 -0.73 19.92 -10.95
CA ARG A 329 0.71 19.72 -10.80
C ARG A 329 1.33 18.78 -11.83
N GLY A 330 0.55 18.22 -12.76
CA GLY A 330 1.01 17.34 -13.83
C GLY A 330 1.61 16.01 -13.36
N LYS A 331 1.37 15.61 -12.10
CA LYS A 331 1.85 14.33 -11.57
C LYS A 331 0.88 13.22 -11.96
N LYS A 332 1.05 12.69 -13.16
CA LYS A 332 0.14 11.71 -13.76
C LYS A 332 0.44 10.25 -13.43
N THR A 333 1.62 9.94 -12.86
CA THR A 333 2.04 8.59 -12.48
C THR A 333 2.22 8.49 -10.97
N TYR A 334 2.03 7.29 -10.42
CA TYR A 334 2.24 7.04 -9.00
C TYR A 334 3.70 7.31 -8.58
N SER A 335 4.66 6.94 -9.43
CA SER A 335 6.08 7.21 -9.22
C SER A 335 6.41 8.71 -9.07
N ARG A 336 5.69 9.58 -9.78
CA ARG A 336 5.81 11.05 -9.64
C ARG A 336 5.03 11.59 -8.45
N LEU A 337 3.94 10.93 -8.07
CA LEU A 337 3.11 11.32 -6.94
C LEU A 337 3.82 11.02 -5.61
N CYS A 338 4.38 9.82 -5.49
CA CYS A 338 5.06 9.28 -4.32
C CYS A 338 6.49 8.86 -4.67
N PRO A 339 7.42 9.80 -4.91
CA PRO A 339 8.78 9.47 -5.36
C PRO A 339 9.58 8.63 -4.34
N HIS A 340 9.13 8.54 -3.10
CA HIS A 340 9.78 7.78 -2.03
C HIS A 340 9.23 6.35 -1.86
N HIS A 341 8.04 6.04 -2.38
CA HIS A 341 7.46 4.69 -2.33
C HIS A 341 8.12 3.69 -3.30
N ASN A 342 8.84 4.17 -4.32
CA ASN A 342 9.59 3.31 -5.25
C ASN A 342 10.89 2.74 -4.65
N LYS A 343 11.16 3.02 -3.37
CA LYS A 343 12.28 2.47 -2.59
C LYS A 343 11.76 2.10 -1.21
N GLU A 344 10.72 1.31 -1.12
CA GLU A 344 10.43 0.60 0.12
C GLU A 344 11.55 -0.41 0.32
N THR A 345 12.48 0.00 1.16
CA THR A 345 13.40 -0.90 1.82
C THR A 345 12.55 -1.85 2.65
N THR A 346 12.63 -3.14 2.37
CA THR A 346 12.16 -4.18 3.28
C THR A 346 12.63 -3.82 4.68
N GLN A 347 11.72 -3.57 5.61
CA GLN A 347 12.10 -3.27 6.99
C GLN A 347 12.45 -4.58 7.68
N LEU A 348 13.65 -5.09 7.40
CA LEU A 348 14.19 -6.14 8.24
C LEU A 348 14.42 -5.54 9.63
N PRO A 349 14.06 -6.26 10.71
CA PRO A 349 14.44 -5.84 12.05
C PRO A 349 15.95 -5.57 12.09
N ASN A 350 16.39 -4.56 12.83
CA ASN A 350 17.82 -4.22 12.95
C ASN A 350 18.69 -5.42 13.31
N VAL A 351 18.13 -6.36 14.04
CA VAL A 351 18.80 -7.62 14.47
C VAL A 351 19.15 -8.54 13.30
N SER A 352 18.35 -8.54 12.24
CA SER A 352 18.62 -9.38 11.05
C SER A 352 19.31 -8.60 9.93
N LEU A 353 19.06 -7.30 9.80
CA LEU A 353 19.62 -6.46 8.74
C LEU A 353 21.13 -6.20 8.92
N PHE A 354 21.55 -5.85 10.14
CA PHE A 354 22.93 -5.42 10.35
C PHE A 354 23.99 -6.53 10.26
N PRO A 355 23.73 -7.81 10.62
CA PRO A 355 24.63 -8.91 10.30
C PRO A 355 24.86 -9.07 8.79
N GLU A 356 23.80 -9.00 7.96
CA GLU A 356 23.96 -9.04 6.49
C GLU A 356 24.75 -7.84 5.95
N VAL A 357 24.54 -6.65 6.52
CA VAL A 357 25.34 -5.45 6.18
C VAL A 357 26.81 -5.65 6.55
N GLU A 358 27.10 -6.24 7.70
CA GLU A 358 28.45 -6.55 8.15
C GLU A 358 29.15 -7.56 7.20
N ASP A 359 28.45 -8.60 6.78
CA ASP A 359 28.96 -9.59 5.82
C ASP A 359 29.28 -8.94 4.46
N LEU A 360 28.35 -8.16 3.90
CA LEU A 360 28.56 -7.42 2.65
C LEU A 360 29.75 -6.44 2.72
N LEU A 361 29.91 -5.75 3.86
CA LEU A 361 31.05 -4.85 4.07
C LEU A 361 32.37 -5.61 4.19
N ASN A 362 32.37 -6.80 4.82
CA ASN A 362 33.54 -7.69 4.92
C ASN A 362 33.96 -8.23 3.56
N GLU A 363 33.00 -8.53 2.68
CA GLU A 363 33.24 -8.92 1.28
C GLU A 363 33.77 -7.76 0.41
N GLY A 364 33.79 -6.52 0.93
CA GLY A 364 34.29 -5.34 0.25
C GLY A 364 33.23 -4.56 -0.53
N HIS A 365 31.96 -4.94 -0.41
CA HIS A 365 30.85 -4.20 -1.01
C HIS A 365 30.60 -2.85 -0.33
N THR A 366 29.98 -1.94 -1.05
CA THR A 366 29.50 -0.64 -0.53
C THR A 366 28.00 -0.72 -0.30
N VAL A 367 27.54 -0.41 0.90
CA VAL A 367 26.14 -0.53 1.28
C VAL A 367 25.52 0.86 1.49
N THR A 368 24.31 1.07 1.00
CA THR A 368 23.54 2.31 1.27
C THR A 368 22.38 1.99 2.21
N ILE A 369 22.40 2.57 3.42
CA ILE A 369 21.34 2.38 4.41
C ILE A 369 20.54 3.67 4.65
N PRO A 370 19.21 3.59 4.81
CA PRO A 370 18.40 4.73 5.25
C PRO A 370 18.72 5.05 6.70
N LEU A 371 18.78 6.37 7.01
CA LEU A 371 18.97 6.82 8.38
C LEU A 371 17.64 6.82 9.13
N ARG A 372 17.67 6.29 10.37
CA ARG A 372 16.50 6.27 11.25
C ARG A 372 16.81 6.90 12.60
N GLY A 373 15.80 7.56 13.14
CA GLY A 373 15.88 8.24 14.42
C GLY A 373 16.44 9.66 14.33
N HIS A 374 16.54 10.29 15.49
CA HIS A 374 16.89 11.70 15.61
C HIS A 374 18.33 11.94 16.08
N SER A 375 19.13 10.86 16.22
CA SER A 375 20.47 10.93 16.80
C SER A 375 21.48 11.73 15.96
N MET A 376 21.24 11.88 14.66
CA MET A 376 22.12 12.61 13.74
C MET A 376 21.54 13.97 13.27
N GLN A 377 20.46 14.45 13.89
CA GLN A 377 19.97 15.81 13.68
C GLN A 377 20.95 16.88 14.22
N PRO A 378 20.94 18.11 13.71
CA PRO A 378 20.01 18.70 12.72
C PRO A 378 20.34 18.39 11.25
N PHE A 379 21.49 17.84 10.95
CA PHE A 379 22.02 17.75 9.58
C PHE A 379 21.53 16.55 8.78
N LEU A 380 21.18 15.46 9.46
CA LEU A 380 20.62 14.25 8.84
C LEU A 380 19.24 14.01 9.41
N VAL A 381 18.29 13.76 8.52
CA VAL A 381 16.87 13.69 8.86
C VAL A 381 16.38 12.27 8.70
N ASP A 382 15.62 11.83 9.71
CA ASP A 382 14.96 10.55 9.79
C ASP A 382 14.17 10.22 8.49
N ASN A 383 14.30 9.01 8.00
CA ASN A 383 13.62 8.48 6.81
C ASN A 383 13.79 9.30 5.51
N ARG A 384 14.51 10.42 5.53
CA ARG A 384 14.79 11.26 4.35
C ARG A 384 16.19 11.01 3.78
N ASP A 385 17.17 10.91 4.66
CA ASP A 385 18.59 10.89 4.28
C ASP A 385 19.16 9.45 4.37
N LYS A 386 20.20 9.14 3.57
CA LYS A 386 20.82 7.81 3.51
C LYS A 386 22.31 7.94 3.69
N ALA A 387 22.94 6.95 4.33
CA ALA A 387 24.38 6.82 4.47
C ALA A 387 24.94 5.81 3.47
N LEU A 388 26.00 6.18 2.76
CA LEU A 388 26.81 5.27 1.96
C LEU A 388 27.99 4.82 2.81
N ILE A 389 28.08 3.51 3.05
CA ILE A 389 29.00 2.87 4.00
C ILE A 389 29.90 1.91 3.25
N THR A 390 31.18 1.92 3.59
CA THR A 390 32.18 0.98 3.08
C THR A 390 32.86 0.26 4.22
N LYS A 391 33.65 -0.77 3.90
CA LYS A 391 34.53 -1.45 4.85
C LYS A 391 35.33 -0.43 5.67
N PRO A 392 35.59 -0.68 6.96
CA PRO A 392 36.37 0.22 7.79
C PRO A 392 37.76 0.51 7.18
N ARG A 393 38.11 1.80 7.19
CA ARG A 393 39.43 2.32 6.80
C ARG A 393 40.10 2.94 8.03
N GLN A 394 41.23 3.59 7.85
CA GLN A 394 41.74 4.47 8.89
C GLN A 394 40.72 5.56 9.16
N PHE A 395 40.27 5.66 10.41
CA PHE A 395 39.28 6.62 10.86
C PHE A 395 39.86 7.48 12.00
N GLY A 396 39.32 8.69 12.12
CA GLY A 396 39.78 9.69 13.09
C GLY A 396 38.65 10.46 13.75
N LEU A 397 39.02 11.46 14.52
CA LEU A 397 38.06 12.37 15.15
C LEU A 397 37.19 13.08 14.10
N GLY A 398 35.89 13.13 14.33
CA GLY A 398 34.93 13.75 13.44
C GLY A 398 34.36 12.84 12.36
N ASP A 399 34.91 11.67 12.14
CA ASP A 399 34.35 10.71 11.18
C ASP A 399 33.04 10.09 11.66
N ALA A 400 32.15 9.82 10.72
CA ALA A 400 30.92 9.08 10.97
C ALA A 400 31.12 7.60 10.67
N VAL A 401 30.75 6.75 11.61
CA VAL A 401 30.95 5.30 11.53
C VAL A 401 29.69 4.53 11.92
N LEU A 402 29.54 3.35 11.36
CA LEU A 402 28.60 2.35 11.82
C LEU A 402 29.31 1.43 12.80
N ALA A 403 28.83 1.34 14.02
CA ALA A 403 29.46 0.57 15.09
C ALA A 403 28.43 -0.27 15.85
N LYS A 404 28.89 -1.43 16.32
CA LYS A 404 28.15 -2.29 17.23
C LYS A 404 28.47 -1.86 18.65
N ILE A 405 27.48 -1.52 19.44
CA ILE A 405 27.62 -1.12 20.85
C ILE A 405 27.09 -2.20 21.78
N SER A 406 27.20 -1.98 23.10
CA SER A 406 26.75 -2.92 24.13
C SER A 406 25.32 -3.42 23.84
N HIS A 407 25.04 -4.70 24.19
CA HIS A 407 23.78 -5.38 23.95
C HIS A 407 23.40 -5.65 22.46
N GLY A 408 24.40 -5.67 21.54
CA GLY A 408 24.17 -6.00 20.14
C GLY A 408 23.43 -4.95 19.34
N MET A 409 23.33 -3.73 19.85
CA MET A 409 22.75 -2.59 19.12
C MET A 409 23.75 -1.98 18.14
N TYR A 410 23.25 -1.55 16.99
CA TYR A 410 24.05 -0.84 15.97
C TYR A 410 23.70 0.64 15.96
N VAL A 411 24.74 1.48 15.92
CA VAL A 411 24.59 2.94 15.84
C VAL A 411 25.44 3.52 14.72
N LEU A 412 24.91 4.55 14.05
CA LEU A 412 25.65 5.34 13.08
C LEU A 412 25.90 6.71 13.71
N HIS A 413 27.08 6.88 14.30
CA HIS A 413 27.43 8.06 15.08
C HIS A 413 28.79 8.61 14.70
N ARG A 414 29.12 9.80 15.21
CA ARG A 414 30.38 10.47 14.99
C ARG A 414 31.39 10.12 16.07
N ILE A 415 32.65 9.91 15.68
CA ILE A 415 33.77 9.73 16.60
C ILE A 415 34.10 11.06 17.24
N VAL A 416 33.97 11.14 18.55
CA VAL A 416 34.28 12.38 19.33
C VAL A 416 35.52 12.25 20.20
N LYS A 417 36.04 11.05 20.46
CA LYS A 417 37.28 10.78 21.17
C LYS A 417 37.81 9.39 20.88
N ILE A 418 39.15 9.29 20.82
CA ILE A 418 39.82 7.97 20.69
C ILE A 418 40.89 7.91 21.81
N LYS A 419 40.92 6.80 22.55
CA LYS A 419 41.91 6.50 23.59
C LYS A 419 42.37 5.03 23.40
N GLY A 420 43.53 4.84 22.77
CA GLY A 420 43.97 3.47 22.42
C GLY A 420 42.93 2.76 21.57
N ASP A 421 42.47 1.60 22.01
CA ASP A 421 41.43 0.81 21.32
C ASP A 421 40.00 1.25 21.62
N ASN A 422 39.80 2.14 22.61
CA ASN A 422 38.47 2.61 22.96
C ASN A 422 38.09 3.82 22.11
N VAL A 423 36.94 3.76 21.47
CA VAL A 423 36.35 4.81 20.65
C VAL A 423 35.07 5.33 21.31
N VAL A 424 34.97 6.64 21.48
CA VAL A 424 33.77 7.31 22.01
C VAL A 424 33.00 7.90 20.85
N LEU A 425 31.75 7.48 20.76
CA LEU A 425 30.80 7.89 19.73
C LEU A 425 29.76 8.86 20.31
N CYS A 426 29.27 9.77 19.48
CA CYS A 426 28.17 10.67 19.82
C CYS A 426 27.36 11.00 18.58
N GLY A 427 26.06 10.83 18.65
CA GLY A 427 25.14 11.33 17.62
C GLY A 427 25.11 12.86 17.61
N ASP A 428 25.00 13.47 16.44
CA ASP A 428 24.99 14.94 16.29
C ASP A 428 23.80 15.58 17.02
N GLY A 429 22.68 14.87 17.17
CA GLY A 429 21.50 15.27 17.92
C GLY A 429 21.47 14.84 19.39
N ASN A 430 22.53 14.18 19.87
CA ASN A 430 22.62 13.67 21.23
C ASN A 430 23.58 14.49 22.09
N THR A 431 23.34 14.47 23.40
CA THR A 431 24.28 15.00 24.42
C THR A 431 25.03 13.86 25.11
N GLY A 432 24.48 12.66 25.13
CA GLY A 432 25.12 11.44 25.63
C GLY A 432 26.13 10.86 24.64
N THR A 433 27.03 10.00 25.15
CA THR A 433 28.06 9.31 24.37
C THR A 433 27.98 7.82 24.62
N GLU A 434 28.30 7.04 23.58
CA GLU A 434 28.48 5.59 23.65
C GLU A 434 29.97 5.26 23.52
N MET A 435 30.40 4.13 24.07
CA MET A 435 31.75 3.61 23.92
C MET A 435 31.73 2.25 23.21
N CYS A 436 32.68 2.05 22.31
CA CYS A 436 32.92 0.76 21.65
C CYS A 436 34.42 0.55 21.47
N HIS A 437 34.85 -0.66 21.14
CA HIS A 437 36.23 -0.94 20.70
C HIS A 437 36.41 -0.62 19.22
N ARG A 438 37.67 -0.46 18.78
CA ARG A 438 37.97 -0.29 17.35
C ARG A 438 37.46 -1.44 16.50
N SER A 439 37.51 -2.65 17.02
CA SER A 439 36.97 -3.87 16.38
C SER A 439 35.47 -3.86 16.17
N ASP A 440 34.73 -3.08 16.95
CA ASP A 440 33.29 -2.99 16.88
C ASP A 440 32.79 -2.02 15.79
N ILE A 441 33.71 -1.31 15.14
CA ILE A 441 33.40 -0.43 14.01
C ILE A 441 33.34 -1.30 12.76
N ILE A 442 32.13 -1.57 12.29
CA ILE A 442 31.87 -2.45 11.14
C ILE A 442 31.84 -1.70 9.81
N GLY A 443 31.67 -0.37 9.82
CA GLY A 443 31.59 0.40 8.59
C GLY A 443 32.02 1.87 8.72
N PHE A 444 32.59 2.41 7.65
CA PHE A 444 32.98 3.79 7.52
C PHE A 444 32.05 4.52 6.55
N VAL A 445 31.48 5.67 6.94
CA VAL A 445 30.58 6.45 6.08
C VAL A 445 31.39 7.32 5.12
N VAL A 446 31.28 7.06 3.83
CA VAL A 446 31.98 7.84 2.79
C VAL A 446 31.16 9.01 2.27
N GLY A 447 29.85 9.03 2.54
CA GLY A 447 29.00 10.13 2.17
C GLY A 447 27.53 9.92 2.52
N PHE A 448 26.74 10.96 2.31
CA PHE A 448 25.31 10.98 2.59
C PHE A 448 24.52 11.48 1.38
N TYR A 449 23.42 10.81 1.08
CA TYR A 449 22.39 11.34 0.18
C TYR A 449 21.42 12.17 1.03
N ARG A 450 21.37 13.46 0.82
CA ARG A 450 20.63 14.41 1.66
C ARG A 450 19.55 15.16 0.91
N LYS A 451 18.51 15.56 1.62
CA LYS A 451 17.42 16.42 1.10
C LYS A 451 16.75 15.84 -0.16
N GLY A 452 16.65 14.52 -0.26
CA GLY A 452 16.06 13.84 -1.42
C GLY A 452 16.85 13.99 -2.72
N ARG A 453 18.14 14.39 -2.66
CA ARG A 453 18.98 14.57 -3.84
C ARG A 453 19.65 13.28 -4.25
N ASN A 454 19.89 13.12 -5.55
CA ASN A 454 20.58 11.96 -6.13
C ASN A 454 22.11 12.08 -6.14
N HIS A 455 22.69 13.21 -5.67
CA HIS A 455 24.13 13.36 -5.52
C HIS A 455 24.56 13.17 -4.06
N ILE A 456 25.76 12.63 -3.90
CA ILE A 456 26.32 12.30 -2.60
C ILE A 456 27.09 13.51 -2.02
N ASP A 457 26.79 13.89 -0.79
CA ASP A 457 27.61 14.81 0.02
C ASP A 457 28.73 13.96 0.66
N LYS A 458 29.93 14.00 0.07
CA LYS A 458 31.06 13.20 0.53
C LYS A 458 31.58 13.67 1.89
N THR A 459 31.92 12.73 2.80
CA THR A 459 32.43 13.03 4.14
C THR A 459 33.87 13.59 4.13
N ASN A 460 34.64 13.35 3.05
CA ASN A 460 35.94 13.97 2.84
C ASN A 460 35.89 15.37 2.20
N GLY A 461 34.69 15.83 1.82
CA GLY A 461 34.52 17.19 1.25
C GLY A 461 34.72 18.28 2.25
N PHE A 462 35.20 19.48 1.80
CA PHE A 462 35.45 20.64 2.63
C PHE A 462 34.26 21.03 3.51
N LYS A 463 33.08 21.07 2.96
CA LYS A 463 31.83 21.40 3.65
C LYS A 463 31.54 20.49 4.84
N TRP A 464 31.71 19.18 4.67
CA TRP A 464 31.48 18.21 5.73
C TRP A 464 32.56 18.25 6.81
N ARG A 465 33.84 18.42 6.41
CA ARG A 465 34.94 18.54 7.33
C ARG A 465 34.79 19.80 8.20
N LEU A 466 34.51 20.96 7.59
CA LEU A 466 34.26 22.19 8.32
C LEU A 466 33.13 22.04 9.32
N TYR A 467 32.00 21.49 8.87
CA TYR A 467 30.87 21.17 9.73
C TYR A 467 31.29 20.27 10.91
N SER A 468 32.01 19.18 10.63
CA SER A 468 32.43 18.22 11.65
C SER A 468 33.31 18.89 12.72
N ILE A 469 34.27 19.71 12.31
CA ILE A 469 35.15 20.45 13.23
C ILE A 469 34.33 21.42 14.10
N VAL A 470 33.51 22.25 13.49
CA VAL A 470 32.67 23.22 14.20
C VAL A 470 31.71 22.53 15.17
N TRP A 471 31.03 21.48 14.73
CA TRP A 471 30.04 20.78 15.55
C TRP A 471 30.64 20.02 16.72
N VAL A 472 31.81 19.41 16.54
CA VAL A 472 32.56 18.78 17.64
C VAL A 472 33.09 19.84 18.64
N SER A 473 33.59 20.99 18.16
CA SER A 473 34.06 22.07 19.02
C SER A 473 32.93 22.75 19.83
N LEU A 474 31.74 22.82 19.25
CA LEU A 474 30.56 23.39 19.92
C LEU A 474 29.89 22.41 20.91
N ARG A 475 30.51 21.28 21.23
CA ARG A 475 29.94 20.26 22.13
C ARG A 475 29.50 20.83 23.49
N PRO A 476 30.21 21.76 24.16
CA PRO A 476 29.76 22.35 25.41
C PRO A 476 28.43 23.12 25.29
N LEU A 477 28.21 23.75 24.13
CA LEU A 477 27.02 24.56 23.83
C LEU A 477 25.90 23.74 23.15
N ARG A 478 26.17 22.49 22.78
CA ARG A 478 25.24 21.62 21.98
C ARG A 478 23.85 21.50 22.61
N ARG A 479 23.78 21.41 23.93
CA ARG A 479 22.49 21.33 24.65
C ARG A 479 21.57 22.52 24.33
N TYR A 480 22.14 23.73 24.32
CA TYR A 480 21.38 24.95 24.03
C TYR A 480 21.05 25.09 22.54
N LEU A 481 21.99 24.74 21.66
CA LEU A 481 21.79 24.75 20.21
C LEU A 481 20.71 23.75 19.78
N LEU A 482 20.70 22.53 20.31
CA LEU A 482 19.68 21.54 20.05
C LEU A 482 18.32 21.92 20.65
N GLY A 483 18.32 22.57 21.84
CA GLY A 483 17.14 23.14 22.46
C GLY A 483 16.49 24.21 21.59
N PHE A 484 17.28 25.15 21.07
CA PHE A 484 16.83 26.16 20.12
C PHE A 484 16.33 25.55 18.83
N TYR A 485 17.08 24.61 18.22
CA TYR A 485 16.68 23.91 17.00
C TYR A 485 15.32 23.22 17.15
N ARG A 486 15.13 22.44 18.23
CA ARG A 486 13.89 21.66 18.45
C ARG A 486 12.69 22.53 18.83
N ARG A 487 12.87 23.60 19.64
CA ARG A 487 11.77 24.40 20.18
C ARG A 487 11.41 25.61 19.32
N VAL A 488 12.39 26.18 18.58
CA VAL A 488 12.21 27.39 17.81
C VAL A 488 12.31 27.10 16.31
N TRP A 489 13.44 26.57 15.84
CA TRP A 489 13.68 26.40 14.41
C TRP A 489 12.64 25.49 13.75
N LEU A 490 12.40 24.29 14.27
CA LEU A 490 11.45 23.31 13.70
C LEU A 490 9.98 23.78 13.76
N ARG A 491 9.69 24.85 14.52
CA ARG A 491 8.34 25.43 14.57
C ARG A 491 8.05 26.34 13.36
N PHE A 492 9.06 26.92 12.76
CA PHE A 492 8.93 27.89 11.67
C PHE A 492 9.56 27.41 10.36
N PHE A 493 10.48 26.48 10.41
CA PHE A 493 11.24 26.01 9.26
C PHE A 493 11.29 24.49 9.20
N ASN A 494 11.36 23.95 7.99
CA ASN A 494 11.60 22.52 7.80
C ASN A 494 13.00 22.10 8.29
N PRO A 495 13.20 20.81 8.62
CA PRO A 495 14.53 20.28 8.96
C PRO A 495 15.57 20.62 7.89
N VAL A 496 16.74 21.01 8.31
CA VAL A 496 17.83 21.54 7.46
C VAL A 496 18.34 20.56 6.43
#